data_c844fc8b10268cdcdbe8959ea25cbff1
#
_entry.id   c844fc8b10268cdcdbe8959ea25cbff1
#
_cell.length_a   1.000
_cell.length_b   1.000
_cell.length_c   1.000
_cell.angle_alpha   90.00
_cell.angle_beta   90.00
_cell.angle_gamma   90.00
#
_symmetry.space_group_name_H-M   'P 1'
#
loop_
_entity.id
_entity.type
_entity.pdbx_description
1 polymer ?
#
loop_
_entity_poly.entity_id
_entity_poly.type
_entity_poly.pdbx_seq_one_letter_code
_entity_poly.pdbx_strand_id
1 'polypeptide(L)'
;MELLLILIYVSICYAVFKIFRIPVNQWSLATSALGGIIGIALLLLIMNYNHPFTTNARIYFTVTPVLPSVRGRVIDVPAPTNAPLKEGDVLFRIDPAPYQFVVDQKKAALAEAEQNVKQLKAGLDQATAAAERANAQRELAQQNYDRQAELFEKKIIAQATIDTFSRNLETATQSLVGARAEEERARLAYSSNIEGVNTSVARLSAELADAQWDLDQTVTRAPAAGFVTQVGLRPGMYVVPAPLRPVMVFVNTDKRDQQFTAAFQQNSLQRVKAGDEAEAAFDAVPGRVFKGKVSLVLDAIAAGQFAATGTLVDFGARTEGGRALALIDIEDDMSAYQIPRGAAAQVAIYTEHWHHVSLLRKILLRMRSWQNYIFLEGH
;
A
#
# COMPACT_ATOMS: atom_id res chain seq x y z
N MET A 1 9.81 -37.61 -20.90
CA MET A 1 11.25 -37.32 -20.82
C MET A 1 12.06 -38.58 -20.54
N GLU A 2 11.61 -39.41 -19.62
CA GLU A 2 12.24 -40.70 -19.25
C GLU A 2 12.35 -41.63 -20.41
N LEU A 3 11.36 -41.69 -21.29
CA LEU A 3 11.35 -42.53 -22.49
C LEU A 3 12.53 -42.24 -23.43
N LEU A 4 12.94 -40.97 -23.58
CA LEU A 4 14.09 -40.57 -24.38
C LEU A 4 15.40 -41.16 -23.80
N LEU A 5 15.57 -41.03 -22.48
CA LEU A 5 16.76 -41.59 -21.82
C LEU A 5 16.84 -43.11 -21.97
N ILE A 6 15.68 -43.79 -21.87
CA ILE A 6 15.58 -45.22 -22.12
C ILE A 6 15.96 -45.57 -23.55
N LEU A 7 15.45 -44.85 -24.56
CA LEU A 7 15.77 -45.06 -25.97
C LEU A 7 17.27 -44.83 -26.27
N ILE A 8 17.86 -43.76 -25.70
CA ILE A 8 19.28 -43.51 -25.83
C ILE A 8 20.09 -44.66 -25.23
N TYR A 9 19.74 -45.11 -24.02
CA TYR A 9 20.39 -46.22 -23.36
C TYR A 9 20.30 -47.50 -24.19
N VAL A 10 19.11 -47.85 -24.65
CA VAL A 10 18.88 -49.03 -25.51
C VAL A 10 19.70 -48.94 -26.79
N SER A 11 19.79 -47.78 -27.42
CA SER A 11 20.61 -47.54 -28.62
C SER A 11 22.10 -47.75 -28.35
N ILE A 12 22.59 -47.25 -27.21
CA ILE A 12 23.97 -47.46 -26.76
C ILE A 12 24.23 -48.94 -26.50
N CYS A 13 23.36 -49.62 -25.78
CA CYS A 13 23.45 -51.06 -25.54
C CYS A 13 23.50 -51.84 -26.85
N TYR A 14 22.62 -51.55 -27.81
CA TYR A 14 22.60 -52.17 -29.12
C TYR A 14 23.95 -51.95 -29.84
N ALA A 15 24.49 -50.74 -29.83
CA ALA A 15 25.78 -50.43 -30.43
C ALA A 15 26.95 -51.23 -29.77
N VAL A 16 26.98 -51.30 -28.43
CA VAL A 16 27.98 -52.04 -27.66
C VAL A 16 27.90 -53.53 -27.98
N PHE A 17 26.71 -54.14 -27.97
CA PHE A 17 26.51 -55.54 -28.29
C PHE A 17 27.01 -55.86 -29.70
N LYS A 18 26.77 -54.96 -30.69
CA LYS A 18 27.17 -55.13 -32.07
C LYS A 18 28.67 -54.96 -32.25
N ILE A 19 29.31 -53.96 -31.63
CA ILE A 19 30.75 -53.68 -31.77
C ILE A 19 31.58 -54.77 -31.10
N PHE A 20 31.20 -55.13 -29.86
CA PHE A 20 31.97 -56.15 -29.11
C PHE A 20 31.51 -57.60 -29.36
N ARG A 21 30.56 -57.81 -30.30
CA ARG A 21 29.99 -59.11 -30.66
C ARG A 21 29.54 -59.92 -29.44
N ILE A 22 28.93 -59.28 -28.45
CA ILE A 22 28.42 -59.93 -27.23
C ILE A 22 27.24 -60.81 -27.62
N PRO A 23 27.21 -62.12 -27.21
CA PRO A 23 26.10 -63.00 -27.54
C PRO A 23 24.81 -62.52 -26.77
N VAL A 24 23.73 -62.41 -27.52
CA VAL A 24 22.41 -62.04 -26.93
C VAL A 24 21.81 -63.28 -26.30
N ASN A 25 21.99 -63.43 -24.99
CA ASN A 25 21.39 -64.48 -24.18
C ASN A 25 20.64 -63.83 -23.00
N GLN A 26 19.90 -64.67 -22.21
CA GLN A 26 19.10 -64.16 -21.09
C GLN A 26 19.91 -63.41 -20.03
N TRP A 27 21.17 -63.82 -19.80
CA TRP A 27 22.07 -63.20 -18.83
C TRP A 27 22.59 -61.85 -19.32
N SER A 28 22.97 -61.74 -20.59
CA SER A 28 23.44 -60.47 -21.15
C SER A 28 22.31 -59.43 -21.26
N LEU A 29 21.08 -59.85 -21.58
CA LEU A 29 19.91 -59.00 -21.57
C LEU A 29 19.56 -58.55 -20.15
N ALA A 30 19.54 -59.47 -19.18
CA ALA A 30 19.25 -59.15 -17.78
C ALA A 30 20.26 -58.17 -17.17
N THR A 31 21.58 -58.38 -17.44
CA THR A 31 22.62 -57.47 -16.96
C THR A 31 22.53 -56.07 -17.62
N SER A 32 22.24 -56.00 -18.93
CA SER A 32 22.05 -54.70 -19.58
C SER A 32 20.79 -53.98 -19.07
N ALA A 33 19.68 -54.69 -18.84
CA ALA A 33 18.50 -54.11 -18.29
C ALA A 33 18.73 -53.57 -16.86
N LEU A 34 19.37 -54.36 -15.99
CA LEU A 34 19.71 -53.96 -14.63
C LEU A 34 20.68 -52.76 -14.62
N GLY A 35 21.72 -52.81 -15.48
CA GLY A 35 22.65 -51.71 -15.67
C GLY A 35 21.97 -50.41 -16.13
N GLY A 36 20.96 -50.54 -17.01
CA GLY A 36 20.12 -49.43 -17.43
C GLY A 36 19.31 -48.81 -16.33
N ILE A 37 18.63 -49.65 -15.55
CA ILE A 37 17.83 -49.16 -14.40
C ILE A 37 18.73 -48.42 -13.40
N ILE A 38 19.86 -49.02 -13.02
CA ILE A 38 20.79 -48.40 -12.06
C ILE A 38 21.41 -47.13 -12.66
N GLY A 39 21.86 -47.17 -13.91
CA GLY A 39 22.52 -46.05 -14.57
C GLY A 39 21.59 -44.84 -14.77
N ILE A 40 20.36 -45.10 -15.24
CA ILE A 40 19.35 -44.06 -15.44
C ILE A 40 18.92 -43.48 -14.07
N ALA A 41 18.68 -44.35 -13.07
CA ALA A 41 18.33 -43.89 -11.72
C ALA A 41 19.41 -43.00 -11.10
N LEU A 42 20.68 -43.38 -11.22
CA LEU A 42 21.81 -42.59 -10.73
C LEU A 42 21.94 -41.25 -11.49
N LEU A 43 21.77 -41.27 -12.81
CA LEU A 43 21.80 -40.07 -13.65
C LEU A 43 20.68 -39.10 -13.25
N LEU A 44 19.46 -39.60 -13.08
CA LEU A 44 18.31 -38.82 -12.63
C LEU A 44 18.52 -38.22 -11.22
N LEU A 45 19.08 -39.02 -10.31
CA LEU A 45 19.40 -38.58 -8.97
C LEU A 45 20.40 -37.42 -9.00
N ILE A 46 21.54 -37.57 -9.71
CA ILE A 46 22.57 -36.55 -9.84
C ILE A 46 21.98 -35.30 -10.49
N MET A 47 21.21 -35.48 -11.57
CA MET A 47 20.61 -34.40 -12.32
C MET A 47 19.57 -33.62 -11.46
N ASN A 48 18.64 -34.30 -10.79
CA ASN A 48 17.60 -33.66 -10.02
C ASN A 48 18.13 -32.96 -8.74
N TYR A 49 19.20 -33.54 -8.15
CA TYR A 49 19.80 -32.97 -6.95
C TYR A 49 20.68 -31.75 -7.25
N ASN A 50 21.42 -31.74 -8.35
CA ASN A 50 22.32 -30.63 -8.71
C ASN A 50 21.67 -29.59 -9.66
N HIS A 51 20.72 -30.01 -10.50
CA HIS A 51 20.04 -29.13 -11.45
C HIS A 51 18.52 -29.29 -11.27
N PRO A 52 17.95 -28.67 -10.22
CA PRO A 52 16.53 -28.80 -9.91
C PRO A 52 15.65 -28.26 -11.03
N PHE A 53 14.51 -28.91 -11.19
CA PHE A 53 13.51 -28.58 -12.19
C PHE A 53 12.13 -28.49 -11.53
N THR A 54 11.34 -27.53 -11.97
CA THR A 54 9.94 -27.41 -11.54
C THR A 54 9.03 -27.05 -12.70
N THR A 55 7.80 -27.54 -12.66
CA THR A 55 6.71 -27.14 -13.55
C THR A 55 5.82 -26.07 -12.90
N ASN A 56 6.11 -25.70 -11.67
CA ASN A 56 5.33 -24.75 -10.89
C ASN A 56 6.08 -23.42 -10.80
N ALA A 57 6.15 -22.71 -11.91
CA ALA A 57 6.63 -21.33 -11.94
C ALA A 57 5.59 -20.44 -12.59
N ARG A 58 5.44 -19.21 -12.10
CA ARG A 58 4.46 -18.25 -12.60
C ARG A 58 4.98 -16.82 -12.49
N ILE A 59 4.48 -15.98 -13.37
CA ILE A 59 4.62 -14.53 -13.23
C ILE A 59 3.54 -14.05 -12.25
N TYR A 60 3.95 -13.72 -11.03
CA TYR A 60 3.07 -13.06 -10.06
C TYR A 60 2.96 -11.58 -10.39
N PHE A 61 1.82 -11.00 -10.13
CA PHE A 61 1.54 -9.59 -10.33
C PHE A 61 0.64 -9.08 -9.20
N THR A 62 0.79 -7.80 -8.88
CA THR A 62 0.01 -7.18 -7.81
C THR A 62 -1.33 -6.72 -8.34
N VAL A 63 -2.38 -7.01 -7.59
CA VAL A 63 -3.71 -6.48 -7.81
C VAL A 63 -4.11 -5.61 -6.63
N THR A 64 -4.75 -4.48 -6.93
CA THR A 64 -5.28 -3.58 -5.91
C THR A 64 -6.80 -3.69 -5.93
N PRO A 65 -7.42 -4.19 -4.85
CA PRO A 65 -8.87 -4.15 -4.73
C PRO A 65 -9.33 -2.69 -4.60
N VAL A 66 -10.20 -2.25 -5.50
CA VAL A 66 -10.75 -0.89 -5.46
C VAL A 66 -11.97 -0.88 -4.55
N LEU A 67 -11.89 -0.05 -3.52
CA LEU A 67 -12.91 0.13 -2.50
C LEU A 67 -13.42 1.58 -2.56
N PRO A 68 -14.73 1.84 -2.39
CA PRO A 68 -15.23 3.20 -2.22
C PRO A 68 -14.75 3.76 -0.88
N SER A 69 -14.26 4.99 -0.87
CA SER A 69 -13.86 5.68 0.37
C SER A 69 -15.07 6.28 1.09
N VAL A 70 -16.11 6.65 0.32
CA VAL A 70 -17.35 7.23 0.82
C VAL A 70 -18.57 6.44 0.31
N ARG A 71 -19.70 6.57 1.03
CA ARG A 71 -20.94 5.88 0.66
C ARG A 71 -21.76 6.71 -0.31
N GLY A 72 -22.51 6.08 -1.19
CA GLY A 72 -23.45 6.82 -2.06
C GLY A 72 -23.88 6.06 -3.28
N ARG A 73 -24.72 6.72 -4.12
CA ARG A 73 -25.15 6.16 -5.38
C ARG A 73 -24.09 6.39 -6.44
N VAL A 74 -23.72 5.36 -7.18
CA VAL A 74 -22.85 5.47 -8.35
C VAL A 74 -23.61 6.13 -9.48
N ILE A 75 -23.08 7.23 -10.01
CA ILE A 75 -23.68 7.95 -11.13
C ILE A 75 -23.04 7.58 -12.47
N ASP A 76 -21.75 7.25 -12.45
CA ASP A 76 -20.98 6.97 -13.67
C ASP A 76 -19.83 5.99 -13.39
N VAL A 77 -19.50 5.15 -14.40
CA VAL A 77 -18.38 4.19 -14.38
C VAL A 77 -17.65 4.32 -15.73
N PRO A 78 -16.85 5.38 -15.92
CA PRO A 78 -16.22 5.64 -17.21
C PRO A 78 -15.07 4.69 -17.54
N ALA A 79 -14.49 3.99 -16.55
CA ALA A 79 -13.36 3.10 -16.75
C ALA A 79 -13.75 1.90 -17.64
N PRO A 80 -13.15 1.77 -18.83
CA PRO A 80 -13.40 0.61 -19.69
C PRO A 80 -12.73 -0.63 -19.11
N THR A 81 -13.44 -1.76 -19.14
CA THR A 81 -12.91 -3.04 -18.65
C THR A 81 -11.79 -3.54 -19.56
N ASN A 82 -10.68 -3.96 -18.94
CA ASN A 82 -9.49 -4.52 -19.61
C ASN A 82 -8.82 -3.58 -20.63
N ALA A 83 -9.03 -2.27 -20.53
CA ALA A 83 -8.34 -1.27 -21.34
C ALA A 83 -7.30 -0.52 -20.49
N PRO A 84 -6.19 -0.07 -21.10
CA PRO A 84 -5.13 0.62 -20.37
C PRO A 84 -5.62 1.96 -19.81
N LEU A 85 -5.31 2.20 -18.54
CA LEU A 85 -5.60 3.41 -17.79
C LEU A 85 -4.28 4.00 -17.29
N LYS A 86 -4.23 5.32 -17.19
CA LYS A 86 -3.14 6.06 -16.58
C LYS A 86 -3.44 6.34 -15.11
N GLU A 87 -2.41 6.64 -14.35
CA GLU A 87 -2.56 7.17 -12.99
C GLU A 87 -3.45 8.42 -12.99
N GLY A 88 -4.40 8.47 -12.06
CA GLY A 88 -5.36 9.57 -11.93
C GLY A 88 -6.60 9.47 -12.81
N ASP A 89 -6.68 8.54 -13.78
CA ASP A 89 -7.89 8.32 -14.58
C ASP A 89 -9.07 7.94 -13.67
N VAL A 90 -10.26 8.46 -14.02
CA VAL A 90 -11.48 8.23 -13.22
C VAL A 90 -11.98 6.81 -13.41
N LEU A 91 -12.10 6.08 -12.30
CA LEU A 91 -12.63 4.72 -12.30
C LEU A 91 -14.16 4.72 -12.20
N PHE A 92 -14.71 5.44 -11.24
CA PHE A 92 -16.15 5.64 -11.07
C PHE A 92 -16.42 6.92 -10.27
N ARG A 93 -17.67 7.38 -10.33
CA ARG A 93 -18.16 8.56 -9.64
C ARG A 93 -19.38 8.23 -8.79
N ILE A 94 -19.35 8.70 -7.58
CA ILE A 94 -20.47 8.68 -6.64
C ILE A 94 -21.18 10.05 -6.72
N ASP A 95 -22.47 10.11 -6.45
CA ASP A 95 -23.24 11.34 -6.43
C ASP A 95 -22.62 12.36 -5.45
N PRO A 96 -22.07 13.48 -5.93
CA PRO A 96 -21.41 14.47 -5.10
C PRO A 96 -22.39 15.40 -4.36
N ALA A 97 -23.66 15.47 -4.77
CA ALA A 97 -24.60 16.47 -4.27
C ALA A 97 -24.76 16.47 -2.74
N PRO A 98 -24.93 15.32 -2.06
CA PRO A 98 -25.00 15.30 -0.58
C PRO A 98 -23.74 15.85 0.09
N TYR A 99 -22.58 15.57 -0.47
CA TYR A 99 -21.27 16.02 0.05
C TYR A 99 -21.06 17.51 -0.20
N GLN A 100 -21.48 18.01 -1.37
CA GLN A 100 -21.42 19.43 -1.68
C GLN A 100 -22.29 20.25 -0.70
N PHE A 101 -23.48 19.76 -0.33
CA PHE A 101 -24.32 20.43 0.69
C PHE A 101 -23.61 20.52 2.05
N VAL A 102 -22.89 19.48 2.46
CA VAL A 102 -22.11 19.50 3.71
C VAL A 102 -20.98 20.51 3.61
N VAL A 103 -20.25 20.57 2.51
CA VAL A 103 -19.19 21.57 2.27
C VAL A 103 -19.76 22.99 2.37
N ASP A 104 -20.89 23.27 1.72
CA ASP A 104 -21.50 24.59 1.70
C ASP A 104 -22.00 24.99 3.12
N GLN A 105 -22.56 24.03 3.87
CA GLN A 105 -22.93 24.24 5.27
C GLN A 105 -21.71 24.59 6.15
N LYS A 106 -20.59 23.86 6.00
CA LYS A 106 -19.37 24.13 6.77
C LYS A 106 -18.71 25.45 6.39
N LYS A 107 -18.76 25.83 5.11
CA LYS A 107 -18.32 27.17 4.65
C LYS A 107 -19.11 28.29 5.30
N ALA A 108 -20.43 28.15 5.35
CA ALA A 108 -21.29 29.16 6.02
C ALA A 108 -20.97 29.26 7.50
N ALA A 109 -20.82 28.14 8.21
CA ALA A 109 -20.47 28.12 9.63
C ALA A 109 -19.09 28.76 9.91
N LEU A 110 -18.10 28.49 9.03
CA LEU A 110 -16.77 29.11 9.13
C LEU A 110 -16.87 30.64 8.96
N ALA A 111 -17.60 31.12 7.96
CA ALA A 111 -17.81 32.54 7.73
C ALA A 111 -18.49 33.24 8.93
N GLU A 112 -19.45 32.56 9.56
CA GLU A 112 -20.09 33.04 10.79
C GLU A 112 -19.07 33.14 11.95
N ALA A 113 -18.23 32.13 12.15
CA ALA A 113 -17.18 32.14 13.16
C ALA A 113 -16.16 33.28 12.96
N GLU A 114 -15.72 33.47 11.71
CA GLU A 114 -14.83 34.59 11.35
C GLU A 114 -15.45 35.95 11.65
N GLN A 115 -16.74 36.09 11.36
CA GLN A 115 -17.47 37.32 11.69
C GLN A 115 -17.57 37.52 13.20
N ASN A 116 -17.81 36.46 13.97
CA ASN A 116 -17.83 36.49 15.42
C ASN A 116 -16.47 36.95 16.02
N VAL A 117 -15.36 36.46 15.47
CA VAL A 117 -14.01 36.90 15.87
C VAL A 117 -13.82 38.40 15.65
N LYS A 118 -14.34 38.96 14.55
CA LYS A 118 -14.31 40.42 14.30
C LYS A 118 -15.15 41.19 15.34
N GLN A 119 -16.29 40.62 15.76
CA GLN A 119 -17.12 41.21 16.82
C GLN A 119 -16.42 41.19 18.19
N LEU A 120 -15.75 40.07 18.52
CA LEU A 120 -14.95 39.95 19.74
C LEU A 120 -13.83 41.00 19.78
N LYS A 121 -13.15 41.20 18.64
CA LYS A 121 -12.13 42.24 18.53
C LYS A 121 -12.71 43.65 18.75
N ALA A 122 -13.81 43.97 18.10
CA ALA A 122 -14.46 45.25 18.28
C ALA A 122 -14.93 45.47 19.77
N GLY A 123 -15.38 44.40 20.41
CA GLY A 123 -15.72 44.43 21.84
C GLY A 123 -14.49 44.68 22.73
N LEU A 124 -13.35 44.08 22.41
CA LEU A 124 -12.08 44.36 23.10
C LEU A 124 -11.66 45.84 22.92
N ASP A 125 -11.65 46.33 21.68
CA ASP A 125 -11.29 47.71 21.38
C ASP A 125 -12.18 48.71 22.14
N GLN A 126 -13.47 48.42 22.26
CA GLN A 126 -14.41 49.21 23.05
C GLN A 126 -14.12 49.18 24.56
N ALA A 127 -13.80 47.97 25.09
CA ALA A 127 -13.48 47.81 26.51
C ALA A 127 -12.16 48.53 26.88
N THR A 128 -11.16 48.41 26.01
CA THR A 128 -9.88 49.12 26.15
C THR A 128 -10.09 50.65 26.18
N ALA A 129 -10.86 51.18 25.24
CA ALA A 129 -11.16 52.62 25.22
C ALA A 129 -11.98 53.08 26.47
N ALA A 130 -12.79 52.18 27.05
CA ALA A 130 -13.50 52.47 28.30
C ALA A 130 -12.53 52.50 29.50
N ALA A 131 -11.59 51.57 29.58
CA ALA A 131 -10.55 51.52 30.60
C ALA A 131 -9.63 52.76 30.56
N GLU A 132 -9.21 53.17 29.36
CA GLU A 132 -8.43 54.39 29.16
C GLU A 132 -9.16 55.63 29.64
N ARG A 133 -10.47 55.77 29.32
CA ARG A 133 -11.31 56.89 29.82
C ARG A 133 -11.41 56.88 31.34
N ALA A 134 -11.65 55.72 31.94
CA ALA A 134 -11.71 55.59 33.39
C ALA A 134 -10.36 55.92 34.06
N ASN A 135 -9.24 55.53 33.42
CA ASN A 135 -7.90 55.89 33.89
C ASN A 135 -7.70 57.41 33.88
N ALA A 136 -8.05 58.09 32.77
CA ALA A 136 -7.95 59.54 32.68
C ALA A 136 -8.80 60.27 33.74
N GLN A 137 -10.03 59.76 34.03
CA GLN A 137 -10.88 60.30 35.08
C GLN A 137 -10.24 60.10 36.46
N ARG A 138 -9.67 58.95 36.74
CA ARG A 138 -8.98 58.69 38.01
C ARG A 138 -7.75 59.59 38.16
N GLU A 139 -6.96 59.80 37.11
CA GLU A 139 -5.82 60.70 37.14
C GLU A 139 -6.23 62.15 37.43
N LEU A 140 -7.31 62.63 36.79
CA LEU A 140 -7.87 63.95 37.08
C LEU A 140 -8.33 64.07 38.51
N ALA A 141 -9.07 63.06 39.05
CA ALA A 141 -9.52 63.02 40.44
C ALA A 141 -8.36 63.03 41.44
N GLN A 142 -7.25 62.28 41.10
CA GLN A 142 -6.00 62.29 41.87
C GLN A 142 -5.36 63.68 41.91
N GLN A 143 -5.18 64.29 40.76
CA GLN A 143 -4.59 65.64 40.69
C GLN A 143 -5.44 66.69 41.51
N ASN A 144 -6.73 66.56 41.41
CA ASN A 144 -7.65 67.45 42.22
C ASN A 144 -7.48 67.17 43.68
N TYR A 145 -7.46 65.90 44.11
CA TYR A 145 -7.27 65.55 45.53
C TYR A 145 -5.89 66.00 46.00
N ASP A 146 -4.79 65.80 45.30
CA ASP A 146 -3.45 66.23 45.68
C ASP A 146 -3.39 67.77 45.88
N ARG A 147 -4.01 68.54 44.98
CA ARG A 147 -4.08 69.98 45.07
C ARG A 147 -4.87 70.44 46.30
N GLN A 148 -6.00 69.76 46.60
CA GLN A 148 -6.79 70.08 47.75
C GLN A 148 -6.16 69.68 49.10
N ALA A 149 -5.42 68.55 49.10
CA ALA A 149 -4.63 68.10 50.23
C ALA A 149 -3.54 69.11 50.61
N GLU A 150 -2.83 69.71 49.63
CA GLU A 150 -1.87 70.77 49.86
C GLU A 150 -2.55 72.04 50.50
N LEU A 151 -3.70 72.39 49.98
CA LEU A 151 -4.48 73.54 50.55
C LEU A 151 -5.02 73.27 51.98
N PHE A 152 -5.35 72.04 52.25
CA PHE A 152 -5.81 71.62 53.60
C PHE A 152 -4.65 71.65 54.59
N GLU A 153 -3.43 71.16 54.20
CA GLU A 153 -2.27 71.31 55.07
C GLU A 153 -1.93 72.74 55.42
N LYS A 154 -2.18 73.64 54.44
CA LYS A 154 -1.99 75.09 54.63
C LYS A 154 -3.17 75.74 55.43
N LYS A 155 -4.17 74.89 55.90
CA LYS A 155 -5.40 75.32 56.67
C LYS A 155 -6.29 76.33 55.92
N ILE A 156 -6.30 76.25 54.55
CA ILE A 156 -7.07 77.18 53.69
C ILE A 156 -8.50 76.63 53.48
N ILE A 157 -8.71 75.32 53.53
CA ILE A 157 -9.98 74.65 53.28
C ILE A 157 -10.46 73.83 54.48
N ALA A 158 -11.80 73.51 54.53
CA ALA A 158 -12.44 72.71 55.57
C ALA A 158 -12.25 71.21 55.34
N GLN A 159 -12.26 70.40 56.42
CA GLN A 159 -12.16 68.93 56.38
C GLN A 159 -13.22 68.32 55.43
N ALA A 160 -14.47 68.83 55.48
CA ALA A 160 -15.55 68.34 54.60
C ALA A 160 -15.20 68.41 53.08
N THR A 161 -14.38 69.43 52.72
CA THR A 161 -13.93 69.59 51.31
C THR A 161 -12.98 68.52 50.91
N ILE A 162 -11.93 68.25 51.69
CA ILE A 162 -10.92 67.17 51.37
C ILE A 162 -11.58 65.80 51.38
N ASP A 163 -12.55 65.54 52.33
CA ASP A 163 -13.30 64.27 52.38
C ASP A 163 -14.14 64.06 51.12
N THR A 164 -14.62 65.13 50.48
CA THR A 164 -15.35 65.04 49.21
C THR A 164 -14.45 64.67 48.09
N PHE A 165 -13.26 65.25 47.97
CA PHE A 165 -12.28 64.89 46.91
C PHE A 165 -11.69 63.50 47.12
N SER A 166 -11.48 63.05 48.38
CA SER A 166 -11.12 61.73 48.74
C SER A 166 -12.14 60.67 48.24
N ARG A 167 -13.41 60.88 48.47
CA ARG A 167 -14.48 59.99 47.97
C ARG A 167 -14.63 60.02 46.48
N ASN A 168 -14.42 61.20 45.83
CA ASN A 168 -14.43 61.29 44.38
C ASN A 168 -13.25 60.46 43.75
N LEU A 169 -12.05 60.52 44.35
CA LEU A 169 -10.92 59.73 43.94
C LEU A 169 -11.17 58.23 44.15
N GLU A 170 -11.74 57.83 45.26
CA GLU A 170 -12.11 56.46 45.55
C GLU A 170 -13.13 55.95 44.53
N THR A 171 -14.17 56.71 44.21
CA THR A 171 -15.20 56.39 43.21
C THR A 171 -14.55 56.21 41.79
N ALA A 172 -13.69 57.16 41.42
CA ALA A 172 -12.99 57.08 40.16
C ALA A 172 -12.04 55.88 40.10
N THR A 173 -11.40 55.50 41.22
CA THR A 173 -10.52 54.31 41.31
C THR A 173 -11.33 53.03 41.16
N GLN A 174 -12.50 52.93 41.83
CA GLN A 174 -13.38 51.76 41.68
C GLN A 174 -13.95 51.64 40.25
N SER A 175 -14.25 52.78 39.60
CA SER A 175 -14.67 52.79 38.20
C SER A 175 -13.57 52.26 37.26
N LEU A 176 -12.32 52.64 37.49
CA LEU A 176 -11.19 52.10 36.73
C LEU A 176 -10.99 50.59 36.94
N VAL A 177 -11.10 50.11 38.18
CA VAL A 177 -11.00 48.68 38.47
C VAL A 177 -12.09 47.89 37.71
N GLY A 178 -13.33 48.39 37.72
CA GLY A 178 -14.42 47.80 36.97
C GLY A 178 -14.17 47.78 35.46
N ALA A 179 -13.69 48.91 34.88
CA ALA A 179 -13.42 49.03 33.47
C ALA A 179 -12.23 48.08 33.01
N ARG A 180 -11.19 47.95 33.84
CA ARG A 180 -10.09 47.00 33.59
C ARG A 180 -10.53 45.54 33.68
N ALA A 181 -11.44 45.22 34.57
CA ALA A 181 -11.98 43.86 34.65
C ALA A 181 -12.77 43.49 33.38
N GLU A 182 -13.56 44.42 32.82
CA GLU A 182 -14.25 44.21 31.54
C GLU A 182 -13.28 44.14 30.35
N GLU A 183 -12.23 44.95 30.33
CA GLU A 183 -11.17 44.85 29.30
C GLU A 183 -10.49 43.46 29.34
N GLU A 184 -10.13 42.98 30.54
CA GLU A 184 -9.50 41.67 30.67
C GLU A 184 -10.44 40.55 30.26
N ARG A 185 -11.72 40.63 30.59
CA ARG A 185 -12.74 39.69 30.14
C ARG A 185 -12.87 39.66 28.62
N ALA A 186 -12.94 40.84 27.99
CA ALA A 186 -13.00 40.96 26.53
C ALA A 186 -11.69 40.43 25.86
N ARG A 187 -10.56 40.70 26.50
CA ARG A 187 -9.24 40.22 26.06
C ARG A 187 -9.16 38.68 26.08
N LEU A 188 -9.60 38.07 27.19
CA LEU A 188 -9.62 36.59 27.29
C LEU A 188 -10.55 35.96 26.26
N ALA A 189 -11.72 36.55 26.01
CA ALA A 189 -12.66 36.09 25.01
C ALA A 189 -12.08 36.16 23.61
N TYR A 190 -11.34 37.23 23.26
CA TYR A 190 -10.68 37.39 21.94
C TYR A 190 -9.41 36.53 21.81
N SER A 191 -8.63 36.39 22.90
CA SER A 191 -7.33 35.69 22.88
C SER A 191 -7.40 34.16 22.90
N SER A 192 -8.63 33.60 22.94
CA SER A 192 -8.80 32.14 22.80
C SER A 192 -8.39 31.69 21.39
N ASN A 193 -7.15 31.25 21.26
CA ASN A 193 -6.61 30.85 19.98
C ASN A 193 -5.70 29.59 20.08
N ILE A 194 -5.53 28.91 18.93
CA ILE A 194 -4.58 27.82 18.71
C ILE A 194 -3.68 28.31 17.57
N GLU A 195 -2.36 28.36 17.80
CA GLU A 195 -1.37 28.80 16.80
C GLU A 195 -1.70 30.17 16.14
N GLY A 196 -2.28 31.09 16.92
CA GLY A 196 -2.64 32.43 16.41
C GLY A 196 -4.00 32.52 15.70
N VAL A 197 -4.73 31.40 15.57
CA VAL A 197 -6.09 31.35 14.99
C VAL A 197 -7.12 31.12 16.11
N ASN A 198 -8.23 31.85 16.07
CA ASN A 198 -9.30 31.63 17.04
C ASN A 198 -9.78 30.18 17.05
N THR A 199 -9.94 29.60 18.24
CA THR A 199 -10.27 28.18 18.44
C THR A 199 -11.49 27.72 17.62
N SER A 200 -12.54 28.57 17.56
CA SER A 200 -13.76 28.26 16.79
C SER A 200 -13.48 28.23 15.28
N VAL A 201 -12.67 29.15 14.77
CA VAL A 201 -12.29 29.24 13.38
C VAL A 201 -11.39 28.04 13.01
N ALA A 202 -10.39 27.70 13.85
CA ALA A 202 -9.52 26.53 13.64
C ALA A 202 -10.33 25.23 13.58
N ARG A 203 -11.28 25.02 14.49
CA ARG A 203 -12.16 23.85 14.50
C ARG A 203 -13.01 23.77 13.23
N LEU A 204 -13.67 24.86 12.84
CA LEU A 204 -14.56 24.87 11.68
C LEU A 204 -13.80 24.80 10.35
N SER A 205 -12.57 25.32 10.28
CA SER A 205 -11.71 25.13 9.12
C SER A 205 -11.27 23.68 8.95
N ALA A 206 -10.97 22.98 10.05
CA ALA A 206 -10.68 21.54 10.03
C ALA A 206 -11.91 20.72 9.59
N GLU A 207 -13.11 21.04 10.12
CA GLU A 207 -14.36 20.38 9.71
C GLU A 207 -14.69 20.63 8.22
N LEU A 208 -14.38 21.82 7.70
CA LEU A 208 -14.53 22.13 6.27
C LEU A 208 -13.55 21.32 5.42
N ALA A 209 -12.29 21.21 5.86
CA ALA A 209 -11.29 20.40 5.15
C ALA A 209 -11.68 18.92 5.09
N ASP A 210 -12.24 18.36 6.17
CA ASP A 210 -12.77 17.00 6.23
C ASP A 210 -13.94 16.80 5.25
N ALA A 211 -14.90 17.73 5.24
CA ALA A 211 -16.02 17.69 4.30
C ALA A 211 -15.57 17.83 2.82
N GLN A 212 -14.54 18.62 2.55
CA GLN A 212 -13.94 18.75 1.21
C GLN A 212 -13.24 17.46 0.79
N TRP A 213 -12.51 16.81 1.71
CA TRP A 213 -11.89 15.51 1.46
C TRP A 213 -12.96 14.46 1.11
N ASP A 214 -14.04 14.37 1.86
CA ASP A 214 -15.16 13.48 1.56
C ASP A 214 -15.76 13.73 0.17
N LEU A 215 -15.93 15.00 -0.20
CA LEU A 215 -16.40 15.39 -1.54
C LEU A 215 -15.43 14.93 -2.63
N ASP A 216 -14.11 15.10 -2.44
CA ASP A 216 -13.11 14.66 -3.39
C ASP A 216 -13.11 13.13 -3.54
N GLN A 217 -13.38 12.39 -2.46
CA GLN A 217 -13.49 10.93 -2.47
C GLN A 217 -14.73 10.40 -3.24
N THR A 218 -15.67 11.26 -3.63
CA THR A 218 -16.77 10.86 -4.53
C THR A 218 -16.28 10.48 -5.92
N VAL A 219 -15.06 10.86 -6.30
CA VAL A 219 -14.40 10.50 -7.55
C VAL A 219 -13.25 9.58 -7.28
N THR A 220 -13.47 8.28 -7.49
CA THR A 220 -12.39 7.29 -7.33
C THR A 220 -11.53 7.25 -8.59
N ARG A 221 -10.21 7.33 -8.39
CA ARG A 221 -9.21 7.39 -9.47
C ARG A 221 -8.27 6.19 -9.46
N ALA A 222 -7.64 5.92 -10.60
CA ALA A 222 -6.61 4.90 -10.75
C ALA A 222 -5.36 5.26 -9.92
N PRO A 223 -4.87 4.34 -9.06
CA PRO A 223 -3.71 4.61 -8.20
C PRO A 223 -2.36 4.58 -8.95
N ALA A 224 -2.33 3.99 -10.13
CA ALA A 224 -1.14 3.84 -10.97
C ALA A 224 -1.55 3.57 -12.43
N ALA A 225 -0.58 3.40 -13.32
CA ALA A 225 -0.84 2.90 -14.67
C ALA A 225 -1.25 1.42 -14.61
N GLY A 226 -2.36 1.06 -15.26
CA GLY A 226 -2.91 -0.29 -15.17
C GLY A 226 -4.17 -0.49 -15.98
N PHE A 227 -4.99 -1.43 -15.59
CA PHE A 227 -6.33 -1.66 -16.14
C PHE A 227 -7.25 -2.22 -15.06
N VAL A 228 -8.55 -2.01 -15.21
CA VAL A 228 -9.55 -2.61 -14.33
C VAL A 228 -10.11 -3.89 -14.92
N THR A 229 -10.33 -4.86 -14.08
CA THR A 229 -11.01 -6.11 -14.40
C THR A 229 -12.07 -6.41 -13.35
N GLN A 230 -12.96 -7.37 -13.60
CA GLN A 230 -14.02 -7.77 -12.69
C GLN A 230 -14.85 -6.57 -12.17
N VAL A 231 -15.27 -5.68 -13.09
CA VAL A 231 -16.06 -4.50 -12.75
C VAL A 231 -17.47 -4.92 -12.32
N GLY A 232 -17.73 -4.92 -11.01
CA GLY A 232 -19.04 -5.25 -10.43
C GLY A 232 -20.00 -4.06 -10.36
N LEU A 233 -19.53 -2.84 -10.64
CA LEU A 233 -20.32 -1.62 -10.56
C LEU A 233 -21.18 -1.36 -11.81
N ARG A 234 -22.36 -0.77 -11.56
CA ARG A 234 -23.23 -0.19 -12.58
C ARG A 234 -23.77 1.14 -12.07
N PRO A 235 -24.03 2.11 -12.96
CA PRO A 235 -24.74 3.34 -12.58
C PRO A 235 -26.07 3.00 -11.91
N GLY A 236 -26.38 3.72 -10.82
CA GLY A 236 -27.58 3.49 -10.01
C GLY A 236 -27.35 2.59 -8.78
N MET A 237 -26.26 1.82 -8.72
CA MET A 237 -25.94 1.01 -7.54
C MET A 237 -25.53 1.90 -6.36
N TYR A 238 -25.81 1.43 -5.14
CA TYR A 238 -25.39 2.08 -3.92
C TYR A 238 -24.18 1.37 -3.34
N VAL A 239 -23.11 2.11 -3.03
CA VAL A 239 -21.86 1.60 -2.47
C VAL A 239 -21.64 2.12 -1.06
N VAL A 240 -20.93 1.32 -0.27
CA VAL A 240 -20.56 1.64 1.13
C VAL A 240 -19.11 1.22 1.39
N PRO A 241 -18.34 1.96 2.21
CA PRO A 241 -16.97 1.61 2.56
C PRO A 241 -16.85 0.31 3.36
N ALA A 242 -17.85 0.00 4.17
CA ALA A 242 -17.88 -1.20 5.02
C ALA A 242 -19.22 -1.98 4.83
N PRO A 243 -19.18 -3.33 4.85
CA PRO A 243 -18.01 -4.20 4.93
C PRO A 243 -17.14 -4.09 3.68
N LEU A 244 -15.80 -4.26 3.83
CA LEU A 244 -14.80 -4.10 2.78
C LEU A 244 -15.04 -5.06 1.60
N ARG A 245 -15.93 -4.68 0.70
CA ARG A 245 -16.21 -5.43 -0.54
C ARG A 245 -15.63 -4.68 -1.73
N PRO A 246 -14.61 -5.24 -2.39
CA PRO A 246 -14.08 -4.65 -3.61
C PRO A 246 -15.16 -4.53 -4.67
N VAL A 247 -15.24 -3.38 -5.31
CA VAL A 247 -16.22 -3.09 -6.38
C VAL A 247 -15.65 -3.36 -7.77
N MET A 248 -14.33 -3.37 -7.87
CA MET A 248 -13.55 -3.78 -9.03
C MET A 248 -12.13 -4.16 -8.60
N VAL A 249 -11.41 -4.84 -9.48
CA VAL A 249 -10.00 -5.21 -9.28
C VAL A 249 -9.15 -4.39 -10.25
N PHE A 250 -8.20 -3.65 -9.72
CA PHE A 250 -7.21 -2.92 -10.50
C PHE A 250 -5.93 -3.75 -10.61
N VAL A 251 -5.47 -3.98 -11.83
CA VAL A 251 -4.23 -4.69 -12.14
C VAL A 251 -3.17 -3.66 -12.50
N ASN A 252 -2.14 -3.59 -11.68
CA ASN A 252 -1.02 -2.67 -11.91
C ASN A 252 -0.17 -3.17 -13.08
N THR A 253 0.22 -2.27 -14.01
CA THR A 253 1.06 -2.61 -15.17
C THR A 253 2.53 -2.26 -14.98
N ASP A 254 2.95 -1.74 -13.85
CA ASP A 254 4.37 -1.49 -13.58
C ASP A 254 5.15 -2.83 -13.63
N LYS A 255 6.26 -2.83 -14.37
CA LYS A 255 7.15 -4.00 -14.46
C LYS A 255 7.77 -4.36 -13.11
N ARG A 256 7.94 -3.38 -12.20
CA ARG A 256 8.49 -3.59 -10.86
C ARG A 256 7.59 -4.43 -9.95
N ASP A 257 6.29 -4.46 -10.26
CA ASP A 257 5.31 -5.24 -9.49
C ASP A 257 5.12 -6.67 -10.02
N GLN A 258 5.92 -7.07 -11.03
CA GLN A 258 5.92 -8.42 -11.56
C GLN A 258 7.10 -9.19 -11.00
N GLN A 259 6.81 -10.35 -10.44
CA GLN A 259 7.84 -11.25 -9.92
C GLN A 259 7.68 -12.61 -10.58
N PHE A 260 8.72 -13.07 -11.27
CA PHE A 260 8.75 -14.42 -11.76
C PHE A 260 9.29 -15.34 -10.67
N THR A 261 8.42 -16.21 -10.18
CA THR A 261 8.72 -17.08 -9.04
C THR A 261 8.52 -18.53 -9.41
N ALA A 262 9.49 -19.36 -9.08
CA ALA A 262 9.46 -20.79 -9.27
C ALA A 262 9.43 -21.54 -7.92
N ALA A 263 8.53 -22.52 -7.80
CA ALA A 263 8.32 -23.28 -6.58
C ALA A 263 8.98 -24.67 -6.69
N PHE A 264 10.03 -24.89 -5.90
CA PHE A 264 10.81 -26.13 -5.90
C PHE A 264 10.48 -27.02 -4.71
N GLN A 265 10.75 -28.32 -4.82
CA GLN A 265 10.74 -29.24 -3.69
C GLN A 265 11.83 -28.85 -2.69
N GLN A 266 11.56 -29.03 -1.39
CA GLN A 266 12.51 -28.65 -0.33
C GLN A 266 13.88 -29.37 -0.43
N ASN A 267 13.87 -30.61 -0.90
CA ASN A 267 15.10 -31.40 -1.09
C ASN A 267 16.04 -30.84 -2.18
N SER A 268 15.53 -29.97 -3.06
CA SER A 268 16.31 -29.36 -4.15
C SER A 268 17.05 -28.09 -3.73
N LEU A 269 16.71 -27.51 -2.55
CA LEU A 269 17.20 -26.18 -2.16
C LEU A 269 18.64 -26.14 -1.69
N GLN A 270 19.18 -27.27 -1.22
CA GLN A 270 20.51 -27.30 -0.58
C GLN A 270 21.66 -26.83 -1.49
N ARG A 271 21.43 -26.82 -2.80
CA ARG A 271 22.43 -26.47 -3.81
C ARG A 271 22.13 -25.18 -4.55
N VAL A 272 20.89 -24.67 -4.46
CA VAL A 272 20.46 -23.46 -5.17
C VAL A 272 20.89 -22.21 -4.40
N LYS A 273 21.56 -21.31 -5.10
CA LYS A 273 22.02 -20.02 -4.53
C LYS A 273 21.60 -18.86 -5.43
N ALA A 274 21.52 -17.67 -4.83
CA ALA A 274 21.41 -16.44 -5.60
C ALA A 274 22.61 -16.31 -6.56
N GLY A 275 22.32 -15.95 -7.81
CA GLY A 275 23.30 -15.88 -8.90
C GLY A 275 23.37 -17.10 -9.80
N ASP A 276 22.78 -18.25 -9.41
CA ASP A 276 22.75 -19.45 -10.25
C ASP A 276 22.00 -19.17 -11.56
N GLU A 277 22.52 -19.73 -12.67
CA GLU A 277 21.87 -19.66 -13.99
C GLU A 277 20.53 -20.40 -13.94
N ALA A 278 19.50 -19.78 -14.50
CA ALA A 278 18.18 -20.38 -14.64
C ALA A 278 17.69 -20.26 -16.09
N GLU A 279 16.92 -21.22 -16.53
CA GLU A 279 16.20 -21.17 -17.80
C GLU A 279 14.72 -21.41 -17.57
N ALA A 280 13.88 -20.58 -18.21
CA ALA A 280 12.42 -20.66 -18.13
C ALA A 280 11.82 -20.94 -19.50
N ALA A 281 10.93 -21.92 -19.57
CA ALA A 281 10.10 -22.23 -20.72
C ALA A 281 8.64 -21.87 -20.39
N PHE A 282 8.13 -20.77 -20.95
CA PHE A 282 6.73 -20.36 -20.75
C PHE A 282 5.80 -21.20 -21.61
N ASP A 283 4.69 -21.65 -21.05
CA ASP A 283 3.69 -22.41 -21.80
C ASP A 283 3.04 -21.55 -22.89
N ALA A 284 2.97 -20.22 -22.68
CA ALA A 284 2.46 -19.24 -23.64
C ALA A 284 3.40 -19.05 -24.87
N VAL A 285 4.67 -19.49 -24.82
CA VAL A 285 5.67 -19.30 -25.89
C VAL A 285 6.34 -20.63 -26.20
N PRO A 286 5.64 -21.53 -26.94
CA PRO A 286 6.18 -22.83 -27.30
C PRO A 286 7.51 -22.75 -28.06
N GLY A 287 8.42 -23.72 -27.82
CA GLY A 287 9.68 -23.81 -28.50
C GLY A 287 10.78 -22.82 -28.11
N ARG A 288 10.46 -21.86 -27.25
CA ARG A 288 11.41 -20.84 -26.74
C ARG A 288 11.76 -21.09 -25.27
N VAL A 289 13.01 -20.87 -24.93
CA VAL A 289 13.54 -20.92 -23.59
C VAL A 289 14.21 -19.57 -23.30
N PHE A 290 13.88 -18.94 -22.20
CA PHE A 290 14.39 -17.65 -21.76
C PHE A 290 15.44 -17.86 -20.67
N LYS A 291 16.54 -17.14 -20.77
CA LYS A 291 17.61 -17.18 -19.78
C LYS A 291 17.30 -16.19 -18.65
N GLY A 292 17.73 -16.55 -17.46
CA GLY A 292 17.63 -15.72 -16.28
C GLY A 292 18.58 -16.18 -15.19
N LYS A 293 18.53 -15.51 -14.06
CA LYS A 293 19.30 -15.83 -12.86
C LYS A 293 18.41 -15.88 -11.64
N VAL A 294 18.78 -16.74 -10.70
CA VAL A 294 18.16 -16.75 -9.37
C VAL A 294 18.56 -15.47 -8.64
N SER A 295 17.60 -14.58 -8.36
CA SER A 295 17.84 -13.36 -7.58
C SER A 295 17.78 -13.62 -6.09
N LEU A 296 16.82 -14.42 -5.65
CA LEU A 296 16.61 -14.70 -4.21
C LEU A 296 15.97 -16.09 -4.05
N VAL A 297 16.43 -16.82 -3.04
CA VAL A 297 15.73 -18.01 -2.53
C VAL A 297 15.08 -17.65 -1.21
N LEU A 298 13.75 -17.84 -1.11
CA LEU A 298 13.02 -17.50 0.10
C LEU A 298 13.22 -18.57 1.17
N ASP A 299 13.63 -18.13 2.36
CA ASP A 299 13.88 -19.01 3.53
C ASP A 299 12.59 -19.42 4.26
N ALA A 300 11.43 -18.92 3.83
CA ALA A 300 10.14 -19.18 4.44
C ALA A 300 9.22 -19.99 3.51
N ILE A 301 8.59 -21.00 4.07
CA ILE A 301 7.60 -21.83 3.38
C ILE A 301 6.22 -21.54 3.98
N ALA A 302 5.25 -21.16 3.14
CA ALA A 302 3.91 -20.76 3.58
C ALA A 302 3.19 -21.84 4.39
N ALA A 303 3.42 -23.12 4.10
CA ALA A 303 2.85 -24.25 4.86
C ALA A 303 3.31 -24.31 6.33
N GLY A 304 4.42 -23.65 6.68
CA GLY A 304 4.91 -23.52 8.05
C GLY A 304 4.45 -22.26 8.77
N GLN A 305 3.57 -21.48 8.18
CA GLN A 305 3.08 -20.24 8.80
C GLN A 305 2.18 -20.55 10.00
N PHE A 306 2.56 -20.04 11.16
CA PHE A 306 1.73 -20.07 12.35
C PHE A 306 0.89 -18.79 12.41
N ALA A 307 -0.42 -18.91 12.20
CA ALA A 307 -1.36 -17.80 12.33
C ALA A 307 -2.21 -17.98 13.59
N ALA A 308 -2.34 -16.94 14.40
CA ALA A 308 -3.20 -16.93 15.57
C ALA A 308 -4.68 -16.78 15.13
N THR A 309 -5.30 -17.90 14.73
CA THR A 309 -6.69 -17.94 14.25
C THR A 309 -7.73 -18.20 15.36
N GLY A 310 -7.28 -18.35 16.61
CA GLY A 310 -8.14 -18.73 17.75
C GLY A 310 -8.47 -20.24 17.82
N THR A 311 -7.99 -21.05 16.87
CA THR A 311 -8.11 -22.51 16.88
C THR A 311 -6.71 -23.13 17.05
N LEU A 312 -6.66 -24.29 17.75
CA LEU A 312 -5.41 -25.03 17.88
C LEU A 312 -5.03 -25.64 16.53
N VAL A 313 -3.74 -25.55 16.19
CA VAL A 313 -3.21 -26.17 14.96
C VAL A 313 -3.11 -27.67 15.16
N ASP A 314 -3.78 -28.44 14.33
CA ASP A 314 -3.63 -29.89 14.28
C ASP A 314 -2.43 -30.27 13.40
N PHE A 315 -1.34 -30.68 14.02
CA PHE A 315 -0.14 -31.17 13.33
C PHE A 315 -0.30 -32.58 12.74
N GLY A 316 -1.41 -33.27 13.03
CA GLY A 316 -1.72 -34.60 12.49
C GLY A 316 -2.30 -34.56 11.07
N ALA A 317 -2.85 -33.41 10.62
CA ALA A 317 -3.28 -33.24 9.26
C ALA A 317 -2.03 -33.19 8.36
N ARG A 318 -1.87 -34.15 7.44
CA ARG A 318 -0.81 -34.11 6.41
C ARG A 318 -1.03 -32.88 5.54
N THR A 319 -0.35 -31.81 5.88
CA THR A 319 -0.17 -30.68 4.95
C THR A 319 0.74 -31.18 3.84
N GLU A 320 0.31 -31.13 2.60
CA GLU A 320 1.20 -31.40 1.45
C GLU A 320 2.46 -30.57 1.66
N GLY A 321 3.64 -31.21 1.54
CA GLY A 321 4.92 -30.58 1.86
C GLY A 321 5.05 -29.26 1.11
N GLY A 322 5.13 -28.14 1.83
CA GLY A 322 5.24 -26.81 1.25
C GLY A 322 6.45 -26.74 0.31
N ARG A 323 6.31 -26.00 -0.76
CA ARG A 323 7.39 -25.75 -1.73
C ARG A 323 8.17 -24.52 -1.34
N ALA A 324 9.45 -24.54 -1.55
CA ALA A 324 10.29 -23.37 -1.41
C ALA A 324 10.27 -22.53 -2.68
N LEU A 325 10.27 -21.23 -2.52
CA LEU A 325 10.14 -20.28 -3.61
C LEU A 325 11.53 -19.69 -3.97
N ALA A 326 11.83 -19.66 -5.25
CA ALA A 326 12.97 -18.94 -5.79
C ALA A 326 12.47 -17.86 -6.74
N LEU A 327 12.93 -16.62 -6.54
CA LEU A 327 12.71 -15.52 -7.45
C LEU A 327 13.76 -15.57 -8.55
N ILE A 328 13.33 -15.37 -9.78
CA ILE A 328 14.19 -15.46 -10.95
C ILE A 328 14.04 -14.19 -11.77
N ASP A 329 15.16 -13.56 -12.05
CA ASP A 329 15.21 -12.40 -12.94
C ASP A 329 15.50 -12.91 -14.36
N ILE A 330 14.57 -12.68 -15.29
CA ILE A 330 14.73 -13.03 -16.69
C ILE A 330 15.60 -11.96 -17.36
N GLU A 331 16.71 -12.38 -17.95
CA GLU A 331 17.66 -11.50 -18.64
C GLU A 331 17.28 -11.26 -20.11
N ASP A 332 16.62 -12.23 -20.74
CA ASP A 332 16.21 -12.15 -22.13
C ASP A 332 15.03 -11.17 -22.31
N ASP A 333 15.03 -10.44 -23.42
CA ASP A 333 13.89 -9.55 -23.75
C ASP A 333 12.65 -10.37 -24.14
N MET A 334 11.60 -10.20 -23.33
CA MET A 334 10.30 -10.83 -23.55
C MET A 334 9.29 -9.92 -24.28
N SER A 335 9.67 -8.69 -24.62
CA SER A 335 8.74 -7.68 -25.16
C SER A 335 8.13 -8.06 -26.51
N ALA A 336 8.83 -8.91 -27.29
CA ALA A 336 8.35 -9.42 -28.58
C ALA A 336 7.26 -10.49 -28.45
N TYR A 337 6.98 -10.99 -27.24
CA TYR A 337 6.06 -12.09 -26.99
C TYR A 337 4.87 -11.62 -26.15
N GLN A 338 3.68 -12.11 -26.50
CA GLN A 338 2.47 -11.88 -25.72
C GLN A 338 2.40 -12.89 -24.57
N ILE A 339 3.09 -12.60 -23.47
CA ILE A 339 3.08 -13.43 -22.27
C ILE A 339 2.07 -12.81 -21.28
N PRO A 340 0.92 -13.45 -21.02
CA PRO A 340 -0.06 -12.91 -20.09
C PRO A 340 0.49 -12.93 -18.66
N ARG A 341 0.01 -11.99 -17.85
CA ARG A 341 0.30 -12.00 -16.40
C ARG A 341 -0.31 -13.23 -15.79
N GLY A 342 0.39 -13.86 -14.86
CA GLY A 342 -0.01 -15.14 -14.31
C GLY A 342 0.37 -16.33 -15.19
N ALA A 343 1.06 -16.10 -16.33
CA ALA A 343 1.52 -17.19 -17.20
C ALA A 343 2.33 -18.23 -16.42
N ALA A 344 2.04 -19.50 -16.69
CA ALA A 344 2.78 -20.61 -16.17
C ALA A 344 4.06 -20.84 -16.99
N ALA A 345 5.06 -21.37 -16.30
CA ALA A 345 6.32 -21.72 -16.91
C ALA A 345 6.94 -22.96 -16.23
N GLN A 346 7.86 -23.57 -16.92
CA GLN A 346 8.72 -24.62 -16.42
C GLN A 346 10.14 -24.06 -16.27
N VAL A 347 10.76 -24.32 -15.14
CA VAL A 347 12.05 -23.72 -14.79
C VAL A 347 13.05 -24.79 -14.41
N ALA A 348 14.26 -24.66 -14.94
CA ALA A 348 15.44 -25.39 -14.51
C ALA A 348 16.49 -24.42 -13.97
N ILE A 349 17.14 -24.78 -12.87
CA ILE A 349 18.26 -24.04 -12.29
C ILE A 349 19.53 -24.86 -12.48
N TYR A 350 20.62 -24.20 -12.83
CA TYR A 350 21.91 -24.82 -13.11
C TYR A 350 22.91 -24.35 -12.05
N THR A 351 23.26 -25.25 -11.13
CA THR A 351 24.29 -24.97 -10.14
C THR A 351 25.70 -25.31 -10.67
N GLU A 352 26.72 -24.81 -9.99
CA GLU A 352 28.13 -25.07 -10.37
C GLU A 352 28.56 -26.54 -10.26
N HIS A 353 27.74 -27.38 -9.60
CA HIS A 353 28.06 -28.78 -9.35
C HIS A 353 27.65 -29.65 -10.55
N TRP A 354 28.53 -30.57 -10.96
CA TRP A 354 28.26 -31.53 -12.06
C TRP A 354 27.85 -30.87 -13.38
N HIS A 355 28.57 -29.84 -13.78
CA HIS A 355 28.27 -29.03 -14.96
C HIS A 355 27.98 -29.82 -16.23
N HIS A 356 28.65 -30.97 -16.44
CA HIS A 356 28.40 -31.84 -17.62
C HIS A 356 26.95 -32.35 -17.68
N VAL A 357 26.31 -32.57 -16.55
CA VAL A 357 24.90 -33.03 -16.46
C VAL A 357 23.93 -31.92 -16.76
N SER A 358 24.32 -30.64 -16.61
CA SER A 358 23.48 -29.49 -16.92
C SER A 358 23.06 -29.46 -18.40
N LEU A 359 23.94 -29.89 -19.31
CA LEU A 359 23.64 -29.97 -20.74
C LEU A 359 22.42 -30.87 -21.00
N LEU A 360 22.35 -32.01 -20.31
CA LEU A 360 21.21 -32.91 -20.44
C LEU A 360 19.91 -32.23 -19.99
N ARG A 361 19.95 -31.52 -18.84
CA ARG A 361 18.80 -30.76 -18.32
C ARG A 361 18.39 -29.67 -19.33
N LYS A 362 19.34 -28.95 -19.91
CA LYS A 362 19.09 -27.93 -20.96
C LYS A 362 18.38 -28.53 -22.19
N ILE A 363 18.82 -29.69 -22.65
CA ILE A 363 18.17 -30.41 -23.76
C ILE A 363 16.74 -30.82 -23.38
N LEU A 364 16.54 -31.37 -22.19
CA LEU A 364 15.23 -31.83 -21.72
C LEU A 364 14.24 -30.65 -21.58
N LEU A 365 14.70 -29.51 -21.09
CA LEU A 365 13.85 -28.29 -20.96
C LEU A 365 13.42 -27.77 -22.35
N ARG A 366 14.36 -27.75 -23.35
CA ARG A 366 14.02 -27.35 -24.71
C ARG A 366 13.03 -28.32 -25.37
N MET A 367 13.22 -29.62 -25.18
CA MET A 367 12.24 -30.61 -25.64
C MET A 367 10.86 -30.39 -25.01
N ARG A 368 10.81 -30.05 -23.72
CA ARG A 368 9.57 -29.78 -23.03
C ARG A 368 8.89 -28.52 -23.61
N SER A 369 9.66 -27.47 -23.90
CA SER A 369 9.13 -26.28 -24.56
C SER A 369 8.57 -26.60 -25.96
N TRP A 370 9.20 -27.49 -26.72
CA TRP A 370 8.68 -27.95 -28.01
C TRP A 370 7.41 -28.82 -27.88
N GLN A 371 7.27 -29.58 -26.80
CA GLN A 371 6.04 -30.34 -26.56
C GLN A 371 4.80 -29.43 -26.43
N ASN A 372 4.93 -28.18 -25.98
CA ASN A 372 3.85 -27.22 -25.92
C ASN A 372 3.27 -26.85 -27.30
N TYR A 373 3.92 -27.18 -28.41
CA TYR A 373 3.33 -27.13 -29.77
C TYR A 373 2.36 -28.28 -30.06
N ILE A 374 2.60 -29.44 -29.45
CA ILE A 374 1.86 -30.66 -29.75
C ILE A 374 0.68 -30.81 -28.78
N PHE A 375 0.91 -30.53 -27.51
CA PHE A 375 -0.10 -30.63 -26.46
C PHE A 375 -0.62 -29.23 -26.13
N LEU A 376 -1.71 -28.83 -26.81
CA LEU A 376 -2.37 -27.51 -26.66
C LEU A 376 -3.18 -27.42 -25.35
N GLU A 377 -3.45 -28.52 -24.69
CA GLU A 377 -4.08 -28.57 -23.37
C GLU A 377 -3.15 -29.27 -22.39
N GLY A 378 -2.87 -28.61 -21.27
CA GLY A 378 -1.98 -29.16 -20.24
C GLY A 378 -2.59 -30.38 -19.56
N HIS A 379 -1.91 -31.48 -19.67
CA HIS A 379 -2.12 -32.68 -18.87
C HIS A 379 -1.11 -32.77 -17.74
#